data_8a74046a3faa54972c43f55e1a89cb52
#
_entry.id   8a74046a3faa54972c43f55e1a89cb52
#
_cell.length_a   1.000
_cell.length_b   1.000
_cell.length_c   1.000
_cell.angle_alpha   90.00
_cell.angle_beta   90.00
_cell.angle_gamma   90.00
#
_symmetry.space_group_name_H-M   'P 1'
#
loop_
_entity.id
_entity.type
_entity.pdbx_description
1 polymer ?
#
loop_
_entity_poly.entity_id
_entity_poly.type
_entity_poly.pdbx_seq_one_letter_code
_entity_poly.pdbx_strand_id
1 'polypeptide(L)'
;MDKLLQDKEFREKFDEEYKNLCLAEQIARARHNANLTQEGLAKRIESTKSAISRYENSNYNSYSVKLLNKIAKACNAELRIDFIPRRAKSI
;
A
#
# COMPACT_ATOMS: atom_id res chain seq x y z
N MET A 1 5.50 -17.17 -26.71
CA MET A 1 5.62 -16.20 -25.91
C MET A 1 6.19 -16.42 -24.58
N ASP A 2 7.43 -16.71 -24.58
CA ASP A 2 8.12 -16.87 -23.32
C ASP A 2 8.02 -15.62 -22.49
N LYS A 3 8.08 -14.50 -23.16
CA LYS A 3 8.02 -13.28 -22.42
C LYS A 3 6.72 -13.15 -21.67
N LEU A 4 5.64 -13.53 -22.30
CA LEU A 4 4.35 -13.44 -21.68
C LEU A 4 4.27 -14.39 -20.49
N LEU A 5 4.81 -15.57 -20.63
CA LEU A 5 4.79 -16.52 -19.57
C LEU A 5 5.63 -16.04 -18.42
N GLN A 6 6.79 -15.51 -18.71
CA GLN A 6 7.64 -14.98 -17.68
C GLN A 6 6.96 -13.83 -16.96
N ASP A 7 6.27 -12.99 -17.70
CA ASP A 7 5.59 -11.88 -17.09
C ASP A 7 4.51 -12.37 -16.14
N LYS A 8 3.85 -13.43 -16.52
CA LYS A 8 2.81 -13.97 -15.67
C LYS A 8 3.39 -14.53 -14.39
N GLU A 9 4.47 -15.30 -14.51
CA GLU A 9 5.11 -15.85 -13.34
C GLU A 9 5.62 -14.75 -12.43
N PHE A 10 6.26 -13.77 -13.03
CA PHE A 10 6.79 -12.67 -12.27
C PHE A 10 5.67 -11.92 -11.59
N ARG A 11 4.58 -11.72 -12.28
CA ARG A 11 3.46 -10.99 -11.73
C ARG A 11 2.82 -11.74 -10.57
N GLU A 12 2.67 -13.05 -10.70
CA GLU A 12 2.10 -13.83 -9.63
C GLU A 12 2.95 -13.74 -8.36
N LYS A 13 4.26 -13.84 -8.56
CA LYS A 13 5.16 -13.73 -7.44
C LYS A 13 5.10 -12.35 -6.82
N PHE A 14 5.07 -11.35 -7.67
CA PHE A 14 5.01 -9.97 -7.20
C PHE A 14 3.71 -9.73 -6.44
N ASP A 15 2.61 -10.22 -6.95
CA ASP A 15 1.32 -10.05 -6.30
C ASP A 15 1.30 -10.72 -4.95
N GLU A 16 1.91 -11.88 -4.87
CA GLU A 16 1.96 -12.61 -3.61
C GLU A 16 2.75 -11.84 -2.58
N GLU A 17 3.89 -11.32 -2.97
CA GLU A 17 4.69 -10.51 -2.09
C GLU A 17 3.93 -9.26 -1.66
N TYR A 18 3.26 -8.66 -2.61
CA TYR A 18 2.53 -7.45 -2.33
C TYR A 18 1.38 -7.71 -1.37
N LYS A 19 0.73 -8.84 -1.52
CA LYS A 19 -0.35 -9.20 -0.62
C LYS A 19 0.14 -9.36 0.80
N ASN A 20 1.36 -9.78 0.96
CA ASN A 20 1.91 -10.00 2.28
C ASN A 20 2.44 -8.76 2.95
N LEU A 21 2.44 -7.65 2.23
CA LEU A 21 2.88 -6.41 2.85
C LEU A 21 1.79 -5.89 3.75
N CYS A 22 2.17 -5.45 4.93
CA CYS A 22 1.20 -4.82 5.81
C CYS A 22 0.94 -3.41 5.30
N LEU A 23 -0.09 -2.76 5.83
CA LEU A 23 -0.46 -1.43 5.39
C LEU A 23 0.66 -0.43 5.56
N ALA A 24 1.40 -0.54 6.66
CA ALA A 24 2.49 0.39 6.90
C ALA A 24 3.51 0.32 5.78
N GLU A 25 3.83 -0.89 5.36
CA GLU A 25 4.80 -1.08 4.29
C GLU A 25 4.25 -0.61 2.95
N GLN A 26 2.98 -0.80 2.73
CA GLN A 26 2.36 -0.34 1.50
C GLN A 26 2.35 1.17 1.42
N ILE A 27 2.11 1.83 2.55
CA ILE A 27 2.14 3.28 2.59
C ILE A 27 3.55 3.80 2.30
N ALA A 28 4.54 3.18 2.92
CA ALA A 28 5.92 3.59 2.68
C ALA A 28 6.29 3.38 1.23
N ARG A 29 5.86 2.28 0.64
CA ARG A 29 6.17 2.00 -0.75
C ARG A 29 5.49 3.00 -1.68
N ALA A 30 4.23 3.33 -1.41
CA ALA A 30 3.53 4.31 -2.23
C ALA A 30 4.22 5.67 -2.15
N ARG A 31 4.68 6.03 -0.96
CA ARG A 31 5.39 7.28 -0.77
C ARG A 31 6.69 7.29 -1.56
N HIS A 32 7.46 6.20 -1.46
CA HIS A 32 8.72 6.11 -2.20
C HIS A 32 8.48 6.15 -3.71
N ASN A 33 7.44 5.45 -4.17
CA ASN A 33 7.14 5.44 -5.58
C ASN A 33 6.76 6.82 -6.10
N ALA A 34 6.24 7.65 -5.23
CA ALA A 34 5.88 9.01 -5.58
C ALA A 34 7.03 9.97 -5.38
N ASN A 35 8.19 9.45 -4.99
CA ASN A 35 9.38 10.26 -4.76
C ASN A 35 9.16 11.33 -3.68
N LEU A 36 8.43 10.94 -2.64
CA LEU A 36 8.15 11.86 -1.55
C LEU A 36 8.91 11.43 -0.30
N THR A 37 9.39 12.41 0.45
CA THR A 37 9.91 12.15 1.76
C THR A 37 8.74 12.08 2.73
N GLN A 38 8.99 11.62 3.95
CA GLN A 38 7.94 11.62 4.95
C GLN A 38 7.41 13.02 5.18
N GLU A 39 8.31 13.98 5.19
CA GLU A 39 7.91 15.36 5.37
C GLU A 39 7.09 15.85 4.18
N GLY A 40 7.48 15.45 2.99
CA GLY A 40 6.76 15.84 1.78
C GLY A 40 5.35 15.30 1.78
N LEU A 41 5.19 14.03 2.16
CA LEU A 41 3.86 13.45 2.24
C LEU A 41 3.04 14.15 3.32
N ALA A 42 3.68 14.42 4.46
CA ALA A 42 2.98 15.09 5.55
C ALA A 42 2.40 16.41 5.10
N LYS A 43 3.17 17.17 4.34
CA LYS A 43 2.68 18.44 3.87
C LYS A 43 1.48 18.29 2.95
N ARG A 44 1.50 17.27 2.12
CA ARG A 44 0.42 17.08 1.17
C ARG A 44 -0.89 16.70 1.83
N ILE A 45 -0.83 16.00 2.95
CA ILE A 45 -2.05 15.60 3.64
C ILE A 45 -2.29 16.45 4.88
N GLU A 46 -1.55 17.55 4.99
CA GLU A 46 -1.72 18.47 6.11
C GLU A 46 -1.51 17.76 7.43
N SER A 47 -0.42 17.06 7.54
CA SER A 47 -0.09 16.30 8.73
C SER A 47 1.35 16.61 9.13
N THR A 48 1.94 15.76 9.97
CA THR A 48 3.29 15.98 10.45
C THR A 48 4.16 14.78 10.07
N LYS A 49 5.46 15.01 10.03
CA LYS A 49 6.38 13.94 9.76
C LYS A 49 6.24 12.84 10.81
N SER A 50 6.01 13.24 12.06
CA SER A 50 5.81 12.27 13.12
C SER A 50 4.62 11.37 12.85
N ALA A 51 3.54 11.95 12.36
CA ALA A 51 2.35 11.17 12.03
C ALA A 51 2.66 10.18 10.92
N ILE A 52 3.35 10.63 9.87
CA ILE A 52 3.69 9.75 8.77
C ILE A 52 4.57 8.60 9.26
N SER A 53 5.54 8.94 10.11
CA SER A 53 6.42 7.92 10.65
C SER A 53 5.61 6.87 11.40
N ARG A 54 4.58 7.30 12.11
CA ARG A 54 3.73 6.40 12.83
C ARG A 54 2.92 5.51 11.89
N TYR A 55 2.38 6.11 10.82
CA TYR A 55 1.60 5.35 9.86
C TYR A 55 2.44 4.29 9.15
N GLU A 56 3.75 4.52 9.05
CA GLU A 56 4.64 3.57 8.40
C GLU A 56 5.25 2.58 9.36
N ASN A 57 4.76 2.56 10.60
CA ASN A 57 5.23 1.61 11.58
C ASN A 57 4.32 0.38 11.53
N SER A 58 4.91 -0.79 11.43
CA SER A 58 4.12 -2.00 11.25
C SER A 58 3.24 -2.32 12.44
N ASN A 59 3.49 -1.69 13.59
CA ASN A 59 2.64 -1.90 14.76
C ASN A 59 1.42 -1.01 14.76
N TYR A 60 1.36 -0.05 13.86
CA TYR A 60 0.23 0.87 13.82
C TYR A 60 -0.96 0.17 13.19
N ASN A 61 -2.14 0.29 13.77
CA ASN A 61 -3.31 -0.38 13.23
C ASN A 61 -4.58 0.45 13.31
N SER A 62 -4.45 1.75 13.42
CA SER A 62 -5.63 2.61 13.55
C SER A 62 -5.91 3.41 12.28
N TYR A 63 -5.75 2.77 11.15
CA TYR A 63 -6.00 3.45 9.89
C TYR A 63 -7.49 3.59 9.63
N SER A 64 -7.89 4.74 9.11
CA SER A 64 -9.25 4.91 8.62
C SER A 64 -9.20 4.91 7.10
N VAL A 65 -10.32 4.59 6.48
CA VAL A 65 -10.38 4.64 5.02
C VAL A 65 -10.13 6.06 4.55
N LYS A 66 -10.62 7.04 5.29
CA LYS A 66 -10.41 8.43 4.93
C LYS A 66 -8.93 8.77 4.91
N LEU A 67 -8.20 8.33 5.92
CA LEU A 67 -6.76 8.57 5.98
C LEU A 67 -6.05 7.87 4.84
N LEU A 68 -6.39 6.62 4.61
CA LEU A 68 -5.74 5.87 3.53
C LEU A 68 -6.00 6.51 2.19
N ASN A 69 -7.21 7.03 1.99
CA ASN A 69 -7.55 7.69 0.75
C ASN A 69 -6.74 8.97 0.56
N LYS A 70 -6.54 9.72 1.63
CA LYS A 70 -5.73 10.92 1.57
C LYS A 70 -4.31 10.59 1.17
N ILE A 71 -3.76 9.56 1.79
CA ILE A 71 -2.39 9.15 1.48
C ILE A 71 -2.29 8.70 0.03
N ALA A 72 -3.26 7.91 -0.42
CA ALA A 72 -3.23 7.42 -1.78
C ALA A 72 -3.24 8.57 -2.78
N LYS A 73 -4.13 9.53 -2.55
CA LYS A 73 -4.22 10.67 -3.46
C LYS A 73 -2.94 11.48 -3.46
N ALA A 74 -2.36 11.67 -2.29
CA ALA A 74 -1.12 12.45 -2.19
C ALA A 74 0.01 11.76 -2.90
N CYS A 75 -0.01 10.44 -2.96
CA CYS A 75 1.03 9.65 -3.61
C CYS A 75 0.68 9.32 -5.06
N ASN A 76 -0.40 9.92 -5.57
CA ASN A 76 -0.84 9.66 -6.93
C ASN A 76 -1.08 8.17 -7.14
N ALA A 77 -1.70 7.54 -6.16
CA ALA A 77 -2.00 6.12 -6.19
C ALA A 77 -3.48 5.91 -6.00
N GLU A 78 -3.92 4.73 -6.33
CA GLU A 78 -5.31 4.38 -6.19
C GLU A 78 -5.47 3.44 -5.00
N LEU A 79 -6.39 3.76 -4.11
CA LEU A 79 -6.66 2.90 -2.98
C LEU A 79 -7.70 1.87 -3.39
N ARG A 80 -7.40 0.60 -3.14
CA ARG A 80 -8.34 -0.46 -3.42
C ARG A 80 -8.48 -1.33 -2.20
N ILE A 81 -9.71 -1.61 -1.83
CA ILE A 81 -9.99 -2.48 -0.70
C ILE A 81 -10.95 -3.55 -1.18
N ASP A 82 -10.52 -4.79 -1.09
CA ASP A 82 -11.31 -5.90 -1.57
C ASP A 82 -11.55 -6.90 -0.46
N PHE A 83 -12.77 -7.41 -0.41
CA PHE A 83 -13.07 -8.53 0.45
C PHE A 83 -12.98 -9.77 -0.41
N ILE A 84 -12.06 -10.64 -0.09
CA ILE A 84 -11.85 -11.83 -0.90
C ILE A 84 -12.49 -13.02 -0.23
N PRO A 85 -13.47 -13.66 -0.86
CA PRO A 85 -14.14 -14.78 -0.23
C PRO A 85 -13.19 -15.94 -0.02
N ARG A 86 -13.40 -16.65 1.06
CA ARG A 86 -12.60 -17.82 1.31
C ARG A 86 -13.23 -18.97 0.63
N ARG A 87 -12.55 -19.56 -0.35
CA ARG A 87 -13.16 -20.62 -1.02
C ARG A 87 -13.12 -21.86 -0.24
N ALA A 88 -12.21 -22.07 0.55
CA ALA A 88 -12.09 -23.29 1.22
C ALA A 88 -13.23 -23.59 2.08
N LYS A 89 -13.87 -22.63 2.51
CA LYS A 89 -14.87 -22.85 3.35
C LYS A 89 -15.96 -23.39 2.71
N SER A 90 -15.93 -23.22 1.57
CA SER A 90 -17.02 -23.66 0.93
C SER A 90 -17.22 -25.02 1.19
N ILE A 91 -16.77 -25.50 1.71
CA ILE A 91 -17.09 -26.67 1.94
C ILE A 91 -17.84 -26.97 2.42
#